data_6b85ad383235e1ae9fb7b08cd6a47567
#
_entry.id   6b85ad383235e1ae9fb7b08cd6a47567
#
_cell.length_a   1.000
_cell.length_b   1.000
_cell.length_c   1.000
_cell.angle_alpha   90.00
_cell.angle_beta   90.00
_cell.angle_gamma   90.00
#
_symmetry.space_group_name_H-M   'P 1'
#
loop_
_entity.id
_entity.type
_entity.pdbx_description
1 polymer ?
#
loop_
_entity_poly.entity_id
_entity_poly.type
_entity_poly.pdbx_seq_one_letter_code
_entity_poly.pdbx_strand_id
1 'polypeptide(L)'
;MNISESFKIAVKAIKANWMRSLLTMLGIIIGISSVIMIVGAGTGARDYIVSLIEDMGSNAVMVSVDTTQATDNDYITLKDVENIKSRVNGVDRCSPMLMGFGKATIDSQAKEATAMLVGVNSDIQYALTEGCTYGRFFTDEEYSANSPIAVIGINSAQSVFGYEDVTGEYVTVSSSGKSMKVKIVGVANIDQIAQSAGGSSSLSTMFQQNEDSPVIALFMPCTTLTQITGANSNLSSIFVIAQDGADNDAVGNATVNYLKAAHGNFAKNMYIAQNMATYIQIVDIVMQVLTAFIACVGAISLIVGGIGVMNIICLLYTSPS
;
A
#
# COMPACT_ATOMS: atom_id res chain seq x y z
N MET A 1 6.94 27.69 56.79
CA MET A 1 5.78 26.82 56.45
C MET A 1 6.33 25.43 56.12
N ASN A 2 5.89 24.43 56.88
CA ASN A 2 6.34 23.08 56.67
C ASN A 2 5.62 22.51 55.41
N ILE A 3 6.40 22.01 54.45
CA ILE A 3 5.88 21.40 53.20
C ILE A 3 4.81 20.32 53.49
N SER A 4 5.00 19.58 54.60
CA SER A 4 4.08 18.55 55.08
C SER A 4 2.72 19.11 55.51
N GLU A 5 2.67 20.30 56.13
CA GLU A 5 1.41 20.96 56.50
C GLU A 5 0.68 21.51 55.28
N SER A 6 1.38 22.12 54.35
CA SER A 6 0.81 22.60 53.09
C SER A 6 0.19 21.45 52.27
N PHE A 7 0.85 20.31 52.25
CA PHE A 7 0.33 19.11 51.56
C PHE A 7 -0.95 18.56 52.23
N LYS A 8 -0.99 18.49 53.57
CA LYS A 8 -2.18 18.05 54.32
C LYS A 8 -3.36 19.00 54.08
N ILE A 9 -3.13 20.32 54.07
CA ILE A 9 -4.17 21.32 53.80
C ILE A 9 -4.71 21.16 52.36
N ALA A 10 -3.84 20.96 51.36
CA ALA A 10 -4.22 20.77 49.98
C ALA A 10 -5.10 19.51 49.81
N VAL A 11 -4.69 18.37 50.38
CA VAL A 11 -5.49 17.12 50.35
C VAL A 11 -6.84 17.28 51.03
N LYS A 12 -6.92 18.05 52.17
CA LYS A 12 -8.16 18.32 52.87
C LYS A 12 -9.13 19.19 52.04
N ALA A 13 -8.58 20.18 51.32
CA ALA A 13 -9.35 21.02 50.39
C ALA A 13 -9.90 20.26 49.21
N ILE A 14 -9.13 19.35 48.62
CA ILE A 14 -9.57 18.45 47.53
C ILE A 14 -10.71 17.53 48.03
N LYS A 15 -10.56 16.97 49.25
CA LYS A 15 -11.59 16.10 49.81
C LYS A 15 -12.90 16.87 50.17
N ALA A 16 -12.81 18.11 50.57
CA ALA A 16 -13.99 18.94 50.88
C ALA A 16 -14.87 19.23 49.65
N ASN A 17 -14.29 19.26 48.45
CA ASN A 17 -14.97 19.48 47.16
C ASN A 17 -14.65 18.37 46.13
N TRP A 18 -14.68 17.13 46.60
CA TRP A 18 -14.15 15.98 45.80
C TRP A 18 -14.81 15.81 44.44
N MET A 19 -16.13 16.02 44.30
CA MET A 19 -16.84 15.90 43.04
C MET A 19 -16.35 16.91 41.98
N ARG A 20 -16.10 18.17 42.42
CA ARG A 20 -15.61 19.22 41.49
C ARG A 20 -14.15 18.96 41.11
N SER A 21 -13.34 18.58 42.09
CA SER A 21 -11.93 18.23 41.83
C SER A 21 -11.82 16.99 40.93
N LEU A 22 -12.66 15.96 41.13
CA LEU A 22 -12.70 14.78 40.30
C LEU A 22 -13.08 15.13 38.85
N LEU A 23 -14.15 15.93 38.66
CA LEU A 23 -14.61 16.33 37.33
C LEU A 23 -13.55 17.13 36.55
N THR A 24 -12.84 18.05 37.22
CA THR A 24 -11.79 18.84 36.57
C THR A 24 -10.55 17.99 36.22
N MET A 25 -10.12 17.11 37.16
CA MET A 25 -9.04 16.17 36.88
C MET A 25 -9.40 15.20 35.75
N LEU A 26 -10.61 14.68 35.75
CA LEU A 26 -11.11 13.78 34.71
C LEU A 26 -11.10 14.44 33.32
N GLY A 27 -11.55 15.71 33.24
CA GLY A 27 -11.51 16.46 32.00
C GLY A 27 -10.08 16.65 31.44
N ILE A 28 -9.13 16.96 32.31
CA ILE A 28 -7.71 17.11 31.91
C ILE A 28 -7.11 15.74 31.49
N ILE A 29 -7.36 14.71 32.29
CA ILE A 29 -6.86 13.35 31.99
C ILE A 29 -7.41 12.85 30.65
N ILE A 30 -8.73 12.96 30.44
CA ILE A 30 -9.34 12.54 29.17
C ILE A 30 -8.78 13.35 28.00
N GLY A 31 -8.64 14.69 28.17
CA GLY A 31 -8.09 15.55 27.14
C GLY A 31 -6.68 15.15 26.73
N ILE A 32 -5.78 14.98 27.69
CA ILE A 32 -4.39 14.61 27.43
C ILE A 32 -4.30 13.16 26.88
N SER A 33 -5.01 12.22 27.50
CA SER A 33 -4.96 10.81 27.10
C SER A 33 -5.50 10.62 25.68
N SER A 34 -6.56 11.32 25.30
CA SER A 34 -7.10 11.25 23.94
C SER A 34 -6.12 11.77 22.90
N VAL A 35 -5.44 12.89 23.19
CA VAL A 35 -4.40 13.43 22.28
C VAL A 35 -3.25 12.44 22.10
N ILE A 36 -2.71 11.89 23.19
CA ILE A 36 -1.61 10.93 23.14
C ILE A 36 -2.01 9.67 22.36
N MET A 37 -3.22 9.14 22.63
CA MET A 37 -3.70 7.92 21.98
C MET A 37 -3.87 8.12 20.47
N ILE A 38 -4.48 9.23 20.05
CA ILE A 38 -4.77 9.46 18.64
C ILE A 38 -3.48 9.81 17.86
N VAL A 39 -2.59 10.62 18.45
CA VAL A 39 -1.29 10.92 17.83
C VAL A 39 -0.44 9.65 17.72
N GLY A 40 -0.39 8.83 18.78
CA GLY A 40 0.35 7.57 18.76
C GLY A 40 -0.21 6.57 17.75
N ALA A 41 -1.54 6.40 17.68
CA ALA A 41 -2.18 5.55 16.67
C ALA A 41 -1.96 6.08 15.25
N GLY A 42 -2.04 7.41 15.08
CA GLY A 42 -1.82 8.05 13.80
C GLY A 42 -0.39 7.92 13.28
N THR A 43 0.62 8.15 14.13
CA THR A 43 2.03 7.95 13.73
C THR A 43 2.32 6.48 13.42
N GLY A 44 1.80 5.55 14.21
CA GLY A 44 1.93 4.13 13.94
C GLY A 44 1.29 3.70 12.61
N ALA A 45 0.09 4.22 12.31
CA ALA A 45 -0.57 3.96 11.02
C ALA A 45 0.21 4.57 9.84
N ARG A 46 0.74 5.79 10.01
CA ARG A 46 1.61 6.43 9.02
C ARG A 46 2.86 5.59 8.74
N ASP A 47 3.59 5.22 9.78
CA ASP A 47 4.84 4.47 9.63
C ASP A 47 4.59 3.09 8.99
N TYR A 48 3.47 2.46 9.32
CA TYR A 48 3.03 1.24 8.66
C TYR A 48 2.76 1.46 7.16
N ILE A 49 2.00 2.50 6.77
CA ILE A 49 1.73 2.81 5.35
C ILE A 49 3.02 3.16 4.61
N VAL A 50 3.92 3.94 5.24
CA VAL A 50 5.22 4.31 4.64
C VAL A 50 6.06 3.06 4.40
N SER A 51 6.16 2.14 5.38
CA SER A 51 6.90 0.89 5.19
C SER A 51 6.32 0.04 4.04
N LEU A 52 4.99 -0.02 3.89
CA LEU A 52 4.36 -0.71 2.77
C LEU A 52 4.73 -0.12 1.40
N ILE A 53 4.88 1.20 1.33
CA ILE A 53 5.26 1.91 0.10
C ILE A 53 6.76 1.76 -0.18
N GLU A 54 7.60 1.81 0.86
CA GLU A 54 9.04 1.59 0.76
C GLU A 54 9.37 0.17 0.30
N ASP A 55 8.62 -0.82 0.74
CA ASP A 55 8.74 -2.23 0.30
C ASP A 55 8.44 -2.40 -1.20
N MET A 56 7.65 -1.52 -1.79
CA MET A 56 7.35 -1.50 -3.23
C MET A 56 8.48 -0.86 -4.08
N GLY A 57 9.58 -0.45 -3.47
CA GLY A 57 10.72 0.19 -4.12
C GLY A 57 10.54 1.69 -4.34
N SER A 58 11.36 2.47 -3.65
CA SER A 58 11.33 3.94 -3.70
C SER A 58 11.61 4.53 -5.10
N ASN A 59 12.24 3.76 -5.99
CA ASN A 59 12.65 4.18 -7.35
C ASN A 59 11.63 3.76 -8.43
N ALA A 60 10.48 3.21 -8.05
CA ALA A 60 9.49 2.73 -9.00
C ALA A 60 8.42 3.80 -9.29
N VAL A 61 8.14 4.00 -10.56
CA VAL A 61 7.07 4.85 -11.07
C VAL A 61 6.08 3.98 -11.84
N MET A 62 4.84 3.98 -11.43
CA MET A 62 3.78 3.33 -12.19
C MET A 62 3.25 4.31 -13.24
N VAL A 63 3.27 3.90 -14.51
CA VAL A 63 2.63 4.66 -15.59
C VAL A 63 1.42 3.87 -16.08
N SER A 64 0.26 4.50 -16.03
CA SER A 64 -1.01 3.88 -16.37
C SER A 64 -1.76 4.66 -17.45
N VAL A 65 -2.61 3.93 -18.18
CA VAL A 65 -3.54 4.48 -19.17
C VAL A 65 -4.87 4.77 -18.50
N ASP A 66 -5.47 5.91 -18.78
CA ASP A 66 -6.86 6.19 -18.38
C ASP A 66 -7.81 5.34 -19.25
N THR A 67 -8.19 4.20 -18.70
CA THR A 67 -9.05 3.22 -19.38
C THR A 67 -10.47 3.71 -19.62
N THR A 68 -10.90 4.83 -19.00
CA THR A 68 -12.27 5.35 -19.17
C THR A 68 -12.50 5.97 -20.53
N GLN A 69 -11.44 6.47 -21.18
CA GLN A 69 -11.49 7.13 -22.49
C GLN A 69 -10.55 6.49 -23.52
N ALA A 70 -9.85 5.43 -23.16
CA ALA A 70 -8.86 4.79 -24.02
C ALA A 70 -9.51 4.04 -25.17
N THR A 71 -8.91 4.16 -26.34
CA THR A 71 -9.15 3.31 -27.50
C THR A 71 -8.06 2.25 -27.60
N ASP A 72 -8.23 1.21 -28.41
CA ASP A 72 -7.26 0.13 -28.58
C ASP A 72 -5.84 0.63 -28.92
N ASN A 73 -5.75 1.77 -29.63
CA ASN A 73 -4.47 2.38 -29.98
C ASN A 73 -3.80 3.16 -28.83
N ASP A 74 -4.50 3.42 -27.74
CA ASP A 74 -3.97 4.18 -26.60
C ASP A 74 -3.31 3.26 -25.56
N TYR A 75 -3.52 1.95 -25.65
CA TYR A 75 -2.90 0.99 -24.73
C TYR A 75 -1.40 0.84 -25.00
N ILE A 76 -0.65 0.65 -23.92
CA ILE A 76 0.79 0.43 -23.96
C ILE A 76 1.05 -0.99 -24.52
N THR A 77 2.04 -1.13 -25.38
CA THR A 77 2.42 -2.41 -25.97
C THR A 77 3.72 -2.94 -25.36
N LEU A 78 4.00 -4.25 -25.48
CA LEU A 78 5.28 -4.81 -25.05
C LEU A 78 6.47 -4.16 -25.78
N LYS A 79 6.26 -3.70 -27.03
CA LYS A 79 7.28 -2.97 -27.79
C LYS A 79 7.57 -1.58 -27.18
N ASP A 80 6.57 -0.94 -26.60
CA ASP A 80 6.79 0.32 -25.89
C ASP A 80 7.61 0.12 -24.63
N VAL A 81 7.42 -0.97 -23.90
CA VAL A 81 8.23 -1.34 -22.74
C VAL A 81 9.71 -1.44 -23.10
N GLU A 82 10.05 -2.14 -24.20
CA GLU A 82 11.43 -2.26 -24.70
C GLU A 82 12.01 -0.90 -25.15
N ASN A 83 11.19 -0.11 -25.83
CA ASN A 83 11.61 1.20 -26.31
C ASN A 83 11.80 2.20 -25.17
N ILE A 84 10.96 2.19 -24.14
CA ILE A 84 11.10 3.04 -22.94
C ILE A 84 12.43 2.77 -22.28
N LYS A 85 12.76 1.49 -22.03
CA LYS A 85 14.04 1.07 -21.45
C LYS A 85 15.27 1.59 -22.24
N SER A 86 15.16 1.67 -23.56
CA SER A 86 16.30 2.05 -24.42
C SER A 86 16.34 3.53 -24.79
N ARG A 87 15.24 4.26 -24.74
CA ARG A 87 15.11 5.62 -25.29
C ARG A 87 14.77 6.70 -24.29
N VAL A 88 14.22 6.35 -23.12
CA VAL A 88 13.86 7.33 -22.11
C VAL A 88 15.03 7.49 -21.14
N ASN A 89 15.56 8.70 -21.04
CA ASN A 89 16.67 8.99 -20.13
C ASN A 89 16.24 8.84 -18.67
N GLY A 90 17.12 8.26 -17.87
CA GLY A 90 16.88 8.05 -16.43
C GLY A 90 16.12 6.78 -16.11
N VAL A 91 15.67 6.02 -17.11
CA VAL A 91 15.08 4.69 -16.92
C VAL A 91 16.21 3.66 -16.82
N ASP A 92 16.21 2.87 -15.76
CA ASP A 92 17.08 1.69 -15.64
C ASP A 92 16.38 0.45 -16.20
N ARG A 93 15.14 0.22 -15.75
CA ARG A 93 14.34 -0.95 -16.13
C ARG A 93 12.89 -0.59 -16.35
N CYS A 94 12.18 -1.47 -17.08
CA CYS A 94 10.76 -1.30 -17.34
C CYS A 94 10.07 -2.66 -17.39
N SER A 95 9.03 -2.82 -16.60
CA SER A 95 8.23 -4.04 -16.55
C SER A 95 6.81 -3.79 -17.07
N PRO A 96 6.29 -4.64 -17.97
CA PRO A 96 4.87 -4.66 -18.27
C PRO A 96 4.08 -5.04 -17.01
N MET A 97 2.85 -4.58 -16.91
CA MET A 97 1.91 -5.04 -15.91
C MET A 97 0.59 -5.37 -16.59
N LEU A 98 0.36 -6.66 -16.78
CA LEU A 98 -0.90 -7.18 -17.31
C LEU A 98 -1.66 -7.88 -16.18
N MET A 99 -2.90 -7.46 -15.95
CA MET A 99 -3.73 -8.06 -14.91
C MET A 99 -4.71 -9.05 -15.49
N GLY A 100 -4.90 -10.16 -14.79
CA GLY A 100 -5.89 -11.16 -15.08
C GLY A 100 -6.50 -11.72 -13.80
N PHE A 101 -7.69 -12.28 -13.92
CA PHE A 101 -8.38 -12.96 -12.83
C PHE A 101 -8.73 -14.36 -13.26
N GLY A 102 -8.70 -15.26 -12.28
CA GLY A 102 -9.02 -16.65 -12.53
C GLY A 102 -9.25 -17.42 -11.23
N LYS A 103 -9.32 -18.72 -11.38
CA LYS A 103 -9.33 -19.67 -10.27
C LYS A 103 -7.98 -20.37 -10.20
N ALA A 104 -7.51 -20.58 -9.00
CA ALA A 104 -6.34 -21.40 -8.73
C ALA A 104 -6.80 -22.66 -8.00
N THR A 105 -6.39 -23.82 -8.48
CA THR A 105 -6.59 -25.10 -7.81
C THR A 105 -5.22 -25.59 -7.33
N ILE A 106 -5.12 -25.85 -6.04
CA ILE A 106 -3.91 -26.34 -5.40
C ILE A 106 -3.92 -27.86 -5.48
N ASP A 107 -3.08 -28.39 -6.35
CA ASP A 107 -3.08 -29.83 -6.66
C ASP A 107 -2.82 -30.71 -5.42
N SER A 108 -1.96 -30.25 -4.49
CA SER A 108 -1.57 -31.01 -3.30
C SER A 108 -2.66 -31.08 -2.22
N GLN A 109 -3.61 -30.15 -2.22
CA GLN A 109 -4.62 -30.04 -1.15
C GLN A 109 -6.06 -30.08 -1.66
N ALA A 110 -6.29 -30.16 -2.97
CA ALA A 110 -7.60 -30.07 -3.61
C ALA A 110 -8.42 -28.84 -3.17
N LYS A 111 -7.73 -27.72 -2.83
CA LYS A 111 -8.34 -26.44 -2.46
C LYS A 111 -8.46 -25.54 -3.69
N GLU A 112 -9.54 -24.78 -3.74
CA GLU A 112 -9.73 -23.72 -4.73
C GLU A 112 -9.52 -22.34 -4.09
N ALA A 113 -8.94 -21.42 -4.85
CA ALA A 113 -8.73 -20.04 -4.48
C ALA A 113 -9.07 -19.12 -5.66
N THR A 114 -9.45 -17.89 -5.38
CA THR A 114 -9.51 -16.86 -6.44
C THR A 114 -8.09 -16.40 -6.73
N ALA A 115 -7.67 -16.47 -7.98
CA ALA A 115 -6.33 -16.06 -8.39
C ALA A 115 -6.36 -14.67 -9.02
N MET A 116 -5.58 -13.75 -8.46
CA MET A 116 -5.18 -12.53 -9.12
C MET A 116 -3.84 -12.80 -9.81
N LEU A 117 -3.85 -12.71 -11.14
CA LEU A 117 -2.73 -13.02 -12.00
C LEU A 117 -2.12 -11.73 -12.50
N VAL A 118 -0.83 -11.54 -12.26
CA VAL A 118 -0.11 -10.35 -12.72
C VAL A 118 1.00 -10.81 -13.66
N GLY A 119 0.86 -10.45 -14.92
CA GLY A 119 1.86 -10.70 -15.95
C GLY A 119 2.92 -9.62 -15.96
N VAL A 120 4.15 -10.00 -15.69
CA VAL A 120 5.32 -9.12 -15.58
C VAL A 120 6.50 -9.72 -16.35
N ASN A 121 7.59 -8.97 -16.47
CA ASN A 121 8.88 -9.51 -16.91
C ASN A 121 9.83 -9.68 -15.70
N SER A 122 11.05 -10.13 -15.94
CA SER A 122 12.09 -10.32 -14.92
C SER A 122 12.55 -9.01 -14.26
N ASP A 123 12.40 -7.87 -14.95
CA ASP A 123 12.83 -6.57 -14.44
C ASP A 123 12.04 -6.15 -13.18
N ILE A 124 10.82 -6.69 -12.95
CA ILE A 124 10.01 -6.33 -11.78
C ILE A 124 10.69 -6.69 -10.45
N GLN A 125 11.57 -7.70 -10.43
CA GLN A 125 12.29 -8.08 -9.22
C GLN A 125 13.13 -6.93 -8.63
N TYR A 126 13.54 -5.99 -9.45
CA TYR A 126 14.34 -4.82 -9.03
C TYR A 126 13.45 -3.68 -8.47
N ALA A 127 12.13 -3.79 -8.63
CA ALA A 127 11.18 -2.93 -7.93
C ALA A 127 10.85 -3.47 -6.53
N LEU A 128 11.25 -4.71 -6.21
CA LEU A 128 11.04 -5.31 -4.90
C LEU A 128 12.27 -5.07 -4.03
N THR A 129 12.08 -4.42 -2.90
CA THR A 129 13.18 -4.07 -1.98
C THR A 129 13.84 -5.32 -1.37
N GLU A 130 13.06 -6.35 -1.07
CA GLU A 130 13.54 -7.57 -0.39
C GLU A 130 13.76 -8.76 -1.33
N GLY A 131 13.40 -8.64 -2.62
CA GLY A 131 13.48 -9.77 -3.56
C GLY A 131 12.54 -10.93 -3.20
N CYS A 132 12.97 -12.19 -3.45
CA CYS A 132 12.25 -13.38 -3.01
C CYS A 132 12.68 -13.79 -1.61
N THR A 133 11.72 -14.04 -0.72
CA THR A 133 11.96 -14.60 0.62
C THR A 133 12.38 -16.06 0.52
N TYR A 134 11.75 -16.81 -0.37
CA TYR A 134 12.11 -18.20 -0.69
C TYR A 134 12.23 -18.38 -2.20
N GLY A 135 13.14 -19.22 -2.65
CA GLY A 135 13.37 -19.49 -4.06
C GLY A 135 13.99 -18.32 -4.82
N ARG A 136 13.49 -18.02 -6.01
CA ARG A 136 13.98 -16.97 -6.89
C ARG A 136 12.88 -16.39 -7.78
N PHE A 137 13.15 -15.26 -8.37
CA PHE A 137 12.35 -14.75 -9.49
C PHE A 137 12.67 -15.53 -10.78
N PHE A 138 11.81 -15.42 -11.79
CA PHE A 138 12.08 -16.02 -13.09
C PHE A 138 13.07 -15.18 -13.91
N THR A 139 13.82 -15.87 -14.76
CA THR A 139 14.87 -15.26 -15.61
C THR A 139 14.32 -14.76 -16.94
N ASP A 140 15.12 -13.98 -17.68
CA ASP A 140 14.79 -13.52 -19.03
C ASP A 140 14.62 -14.67 -20.02
N GLU A 141 15.39 -15.77 -19.85
CA GLU A 141 15.24 -16.97 -20.66
C GLU A 141 13.89 -17.66 -20.42
N GLU A 142 13.48 -17.78 -19.14
CA GLU A 142 12.19 -18.36 -18.76
C GLU A 142 11.02 -17.48 -19.21
N TYR A 143 11.17 -16.16 -19.15
CA TYR A 143 10.22 -15.20 -19.71
C TYR A 143 10.05 -15.38 -21.22
N SER A 144 11.18 -15.42 -21.95
CA SER A 144 11.18 -15.58 -23.42
C SER A 144 10.68 -16.95 -23.86
N ALA A 145 10.91 -17.98 -23.06
CA ALA A 145 10.44 -19.34 -23.31
C ALA A 145 8.94 -19.53 -22.99
N ASN A 146 8.25 -18.51 -22.49
CA ASN A 146 6.87 -18.61 -22.02
C ASN A 146 6.68 -19.73 -20.98
N SER A 147 7.63 -19.87 -20.08
CA SER A 147 7.64 -20.96 -19.10
C SER A 147 6.42 -20.87 -18.16
N PRO A 148 5.74 -21.98 -17.86
CA PRO A 148 4.60 -22.01 -16.94
C PRO A 148 5.08 -22.00 -15.49
N ILE A 149 5.59 -20.86 -15.06
CA ILE A 149 6.14 -20.63 -13.72
C ILE A 149 5.54 -19.37 -13.10
N ALA A 150 5.52 -19.32 -11.78
CA ALA A 150 5.05 -18.14 -11.05
C ALA A 150 5.83 -17.91 -9.77
N VAL A 151 5.79 -16.67 -9.31
CA VAL A 151 6.14 -16.24 -7.95
C VAL A 151 4.83 -15.94 -7.24
N ILE A 152 4.66 -16.47 -6.02
CA ILE A 152 3.45 -16.28 -5.20
C ILE A 152 3.72 -15.28 -4.08
N GLY A 153 2.68 -14.57 -3.65
CA GLY A 153 2.75 -13.71 -2.48
C GLY A 153 2.91 -14.51 -1.19
N ILE A 154 3.67 -13.98 -0.22
CA ILE A 154 3.92 -14.67 1.06
C ILE A 154 2.62 -14.91 1.84
N ASN A 155 1.74 -13.89 1.90
CA ASN A 155 0.43 -14.01 2.55
C ASN A 155 -0.50 -14.96 1.77
N SER A 156 -0.39 -14.95 0.45
CA SER A 156 -1.11 -15.87 -0.45
C SER A 156 -0.68 -17.32 -0.20
N ALA A 157 0.63 -17.58 -0.08
CA ALA A 157 1.16 -18.91 0.24
C ALA A 157 0.64 -19.41 1.59
N GLN A 158 0.76 -18.59 2.62
CA GLN A 158 0.30 -18.92 3.98
C GLN A 158 -1.20 -19.21 4.03
N SER A 159 -2.04 -18.43 3.32
CA SER A 159 -3.50 -18.57 3.34
C SER A 159 -3.99 -19.87 2.72
N VAL A 160 -3.30 -20.34 1.68
CA VAL A 160 -3.76 -21.47 0.86
C VAL A 160 -3.04 -22.76 1.21
N PHE A 161 -1.72 -22.72 1.39
CA PHE A 161 -0.92 -23.91 1.70
C PHE A 161 -0.77 -24.13 3.22
N GLY A 162 -0.89 -23.06 4.04
CA GLY A 162 -0.68 -23.08 5.48
C GLY A 162 0.78 -22.96 5.90
N TYR A 163 1.70 -22.76 4.95
CA TYR A 163 3.13 -22.54 5.16
C TYR A 163 3.68 -21.59 4.08
N GLU A 164 4.83 -20.97 4.37
CA GLU A 164 5.37 -19.89 3.52
C GLU A 164 6.23 -20.42 2.37
N ASP A 165 7.11 -21.40 2.62
CA ASP A 165 7.98 -21.96 1.58
C ASP A 165 7.23 -22.99 0.75
N VAL A 166 6.64 -22.52 -0.34
CA VAL A 166 5.92 -23.33 -1.32
C VAL A 166 6.70 -23.49 -2.63
N THR A 167 8.00 -23.25 -2.60
CA THR A 167 8.85 -23.41 -3.78
C THR A 167 8.84 -24.84 -4.30
N GLY A 168 8.59 -24.99 -5.61
CA GLY A 168 8.48 -26.31 -6.24
C GLY A 168 7.07 -26.89 -6.31
N GLU A 169 6.11 -26.35 -5.57
CA GLU A 169 4.69 -26.72 -5.63
C GLU A 169 4.07 -26.30 -6.96
N TYR A 170 2.95 -26.94 -7.31
CA TYR A 170 2.22 -26.67 -8.51
C TYR A 170 0.81 -26.16 -8.20
N VAL A 171 0.40 -25.16 -8.97
CA VAL A 171 -0.94 -24.59 -8.96
C VAL A 171 -1.54 -24.66 -10.36
N THR A 172 -2.74 -25.18 -10.48
CA THR A 172 -3.48 -25.16 -11.74
C THR A 172 -4.30 -23.87 -11.80
N VAL A 173 -3.91 -22.97 -12.67
CA VAL A 173 -4.58 -21.67 -12.89
C VAL A 173 -5.56 -21.79 -14.04
N SER A 174 -6.80 -21.37 -13.84
CA SER A 174 -7.87 -21.39 -14.86
C SER A 174 -8.44 -20.00 -15.06
N SER A 175 -8.47 -19.53 -16.30
CA SER A 175 -9.07 -18.25 -16.68
C SER A 175 -9.65 -18.35 -18.08
N SER A 176 -10.80 -17.72 -18.32
CA SER A 176 -11.47 -17.66 -19.64
C SER A 176 -11.65 -19.04 -20.33
N GLY A 177 -11.88 -20.09 -19.54
CA GLY A 177 -12.08 -21.46 -20.06
C GLY A 177 -10.79 -22.19 -20.43
N LYS A 178 -9.63 -21.61 -20.23
CA LYS A 178 -8.33 -22.26 -20.37
C LYS A 178 -7.75 -22.54 -18.99
N SER A 179 -6.99 -23.63 -18.87
CA SER A 179 -6.27 -23.96 -17.64
C SER A 179 -4.82 -24.31 -17.95
N MET A 180 -3.94 -23.94 -17.03
CA MET A 180 -2.52 -24.23 -17.15
C MET A 180 -1.96 -24.58 -15.77
N LYS A 181 -1.13 -25.61 -15.73
CA LYS A 181 -0.39 -26.00 -14.54
C LYS A 181 0.89 -25.17 -14.45
N VAL A 182 1.02 -24.41 -13.38
CA VAL A 182 2.11 -23.46 -13.17
C VAL A 182 2.93 -23.91 -11.97
N LYS A 183 4.26 -23.91 -12.09
CA LYS A 183 5.17 -24.24 -11.00
C LYS A 183 5.54 -22.97 -10.23
N ILE A 184 5.46 -23.00 -8.90
CA ILE A 184 5.94 -21.93 -8.05
C ILE A 184 7.47 -22.03 -7.95
N VAL A 185 8.18 -20.97 -8.36
CA VAL A 185 9.66 -20.89 -8.36
C VAL A 185 10.17 -19.97 -7.27
N GLY A 186 9.31 -19.13 -6.70
CA GLY A 186 9.68 -18.24 -5.60
C GLY A 186 8.47 -17.75 -4.84
N VAL A 187 8.75 -17.25 -3.64
CA VAL A 187 7.80 -16.58 -2.74
C VAL A 187 8.36 -15.21 -2.40
N ALA A 188 7.57 -14.17 -2.59
CA ALA A 188 8.00 -12.79 -2.38
C ALA A 188 6.88 -11.94 -1.77
N ASN A 189 7.23 -10.78 -1.23
CA ASN A 189 6.25 -9.83 -0.69
C ASN A 189 5.59 -9.02 -1.82
N ILE A 190 4.79 -9.70 -2.65
CA ILE A 190 4.13 -9.11 -3.83
C ILE A 190 2.63 -8.88 -3.65
N ASP A 191 2.05 -9.33 -2.55
CA ASP A 191 0.60 -9.23 -2.33
C ASP A 191 0.11 -7.79 -2.39
N GLN A 192 0.91 -6.85 -1.91
CA GLN A 192 0.59 -5.42 -1.90
C GLN A 192 0.70 -4.78 -3.29
N ILE A 193 1.74 -5.14 -4.06
CA ILE A 193 1.91 -4.65 -5.44
C ILE A 193 0.74 -5.13 -6.28
N ALA A 194 0.36 -6.39 -6.13
CA ALA A 194 -0.79 -6.95 -6.82
C ALA A 194 -2.08 -6.18 -6.48
N GLN A 195 -2.32 -5.87 -5.20
CA GLN A 195 -3.48 -5.09 -4.76
C GLN A 195 -3.48 -3.65 -5.31
N SER A 196 -2.33 -2.99 -5.31
CA SER A 196 -2.19 -1.60 -5.81
C SER A 196 -2.39 -1.51 -7.31
N ALA A 197 -1.91 -2.50 -8.05
CA ALA A 197 -2.05 -2.59 -9.50
C ALA A 197 -3.51 -2.72 -9.95
N GLY A 198 -4.36 -3.31 -9.11
CA GLY A 198 -5.77 -3.51 -9.40
C GLY A 198 -6.63 -2.25 -9.45
N GLY A 199 -6.13 -1.10 -9.04
CA GLY A 199 -6.67 0.24 -9.31
C GLY A 199 -8.08 0.55 -8.78
N SER A 200 -8.76 -0.34 -8.08
CA SER A 200 -10.10 -0.05 -7.56
C SER A 200 -10.34 -0.60 -6.16
N SER A 201 -11.05 0.20 -5.37
CA SER A 201 -11.57 -0.17 -4.04
C SER A 201 -12.41 -1.46 -4.04
N SER A 202 -12.86 -1.91 -5.21
CA SER A 202 -13.59 -3.18 -5.39
C SER A 202 -12.71 -4.41 -5.15
N LEU A 203 -11.40 -4.33 -5.41
CA LEU A 203 -10.47 -5.44 -5.21
C LEU A 203 -10.15 -5.68 -3.73
N SER A 204 -9.96 -4.60 -2.95
CA SER A 204 -9.77 -4.73 -1.50
C SER A 204 -10.97 -5.41 -0.83
N THR A 205 -12.18 -5.20 -1.37
CA THR A 205 -13.40 -5.87 -0.90
C THR A 205 -13.42 -7.35 -1.29
N MET A 206 -12.87 -7.73 -2.43
CA MET A 206 -12.74 -9.13 -2.84
C MET A 206 -11.74 -9.90 -1.97
N PHE A 207 -10.64 -9.25 -1.54
CA PHE A 207 -9.66 -9.85 -0.64
C PHE A 207 -10.19 -10.05 0.79
N GLN A 208 -11.23 -9.32 1.20
CA GLN A 208 -11.78 -9.37 2.56
C GLN A 208 -13.00 -10.30 2.72
N GLN A 209 -13.62 -10.80 1.65
CA GLN A 209 -15.00 -11.27 1.74
C GLN A 209 -15.22 -12.78 1.90
N ASN A 210 -14.22 -13.65 1.80
CA ASN A 210 -14.54 -15.08 1.93
C ASN A 210 -13.40 -15.87 2.60
N GLU A 211 -13.62 -16.27 3.85
CA GLU A 211 -12.80 -17.32 4.51
C GLU A 211 -12.84 -18.64 3.74
N ASP A 212 -13.93 -18.89 2.98
CA ASP A 212 -14.11 -20.10 2.18
C ASP A 212 -13.42 -20.06 0.80
N SER A 213 -12.99 -18.89 0.31
CA SER A 213 -12.29 -18.75 -0.98
C SER A 213 -11.19 -17.70 -0.86
N PRO A 214 -10.01 -18.07 -0.37
CA PRO A 214 -8.89 -17.15 -0.25
C PRO A 214 -8.50 -16.58 -1.62
N VAL A 215 -8.05 -15.34 -1.63
CA VAL A 215 -7.49 -14.71 -2.84
C VAL A 215 -5.99 -14.82 -2.80
N ILE A 216 -5.39 -15.30 -3.88
CA ILE A 216 -3.93 -15.41 -4.03
C ILE A 216 -3.42 -14.52 -5.15
N ALA A 217 -2.26 -13.92 -4.94
CA ALA A 217 -1.53 -13.14 -5.92
C ALA A 217 -0.41 -13.98 -6.55
N LEU A 218 -0.41 -14.06 -7.87
CA LEU A 218 0.59 -14.79 -8.65
C LEU A 218 1.23 -13.87 -9.69
N PHE A 219 2.54 -13.67 -9.60
CA PHE A 219 3.32 -13.03 -10.65
C PHE A 219 3.87 -14.09 -11.59
N MET A 220 3.61 -13.91 -12.88
CA MET A 220 4.05 -14.84 -13.92
C MET A 220 4.54 -14.08 -15.16
N PRO A 221 5.27 -14.74 -16.08
CA PRO A 221 5.62 -14.11 -17.35
C PRO A 221 4.37 -13.58 -18.06
N CYS A 222 4.42 -12.31 -18.50
CA CYS A 222 3.30 -11.66 -19.19
C CYS A 222 2.83 -12.48 -20.42
N THR A 223 3.78 -13.08 -21.11
CA THR A 223 3.55 -13.95 -22.26
C THR A 223 2.79 -15.24 -21.88
N THR A 224 3.07 -15.81 -20.71
CA THR A 224 2.34 -16.97 -20.16
C THR A 224 0.92 -16.57 -19.77
N LEU A 225 0.74 -15.40 -19.15
CA LEU A 225 -0.57 -14.91 -18.76
C LEU A 225 -1.48 -14.68 -19.97
N THR A 226 -0.96 -14.11 -21.07
CA THR A 226 -1.75 -13.92 -22.30
C THR A 226 -2.23 -15.23 -22.91
N GLN A 227 -1.49 -16.33 -22.77
CA GLN A 227 -1.91 -17.66 -23.22
C GLN A 227 -3.09 -18.19 -22.40
N ILE A 228 -3.09 -17.96 -21.09
CA ILE A 228 -4.15 -18.43 -20.17
C ILE A 228 -5.41 -17.58 -20.33
N THR A 229 -5.28 -16.26 -20.33
CA THR A 229 -6.43 -15.35 -20.39
C THR A 229 -6.99 -15.17 -21.78
N GLY A 230 -6.17 -15.42 -22.81
CA GLY A 230 -6.52 -15.06 -24.20
C GLY A 230 -6.61 -13.55 -24.43
N ALA A 231 -6.15 -12.74 -23.48
CA ALA A 231 -6.16 -11.29 -23.58
C ALA A 231 -5.17 -10.81 -24.65
N ASN A 232 -5.51 -9.71 -25.30
CA ASN A 232 -4.56 -9.00 -26.14
C ASN A 232 -3.41 -8.48 -25.26
N SER A 233 -2.22 -8.30 -25.86
CA SER A 233 -1.04 -7.76 -25.16
C SER A 233 -1.16 -6.25 -24.86
N ASN A 234 -2.38 -5.73 -24.75
CA ASN A 234 -2.68 -4.35 -24.44
C ASN A 234 -2.50 -4.13 -22.93
N LEU A 235 -1.45 -3.41 -22.57
CA LEU A 235 -1.12 -3.13 -21.19
C LEU A 235 -1.85 -1.84 -20.73
N SER A 236 -2.55 -1.93 -19.63
CA SER A 236 -3.14 -0.75 -18.97
C SER A 236 -2.14 0.00 -18.09
N SER A 237 -1.06 -0.67 -17.67
CA SER A 237 -0.03 -0.06 -16.83
C SER A 237 1.34 -0.74 -17.04
N ILE A 238 2.38 0.00 -16.69
CA ILE A 238 3.77 -0.46 -16.66
C ILE A 238 4.44 0.06 -15.39
N PHE A 239 5.43 -0.69 -14.92
CA PHE A 239 6.36 -0.22 -13.90
C PHE A 239 7.66 0.24 -14.54
N VAL A 240 8.06 1.47 -14.24
CA VAL A 240 9.32 2.07 -14.68
C VAL A 240 10.20 2.22 -13.45
N ILE A 241 11.38 1.64 -13.48
CA ILE A 241 12.37 1.73 -12.41
C ILE A 241 13.39 2.75 -12.85
N ALA A 242 13.53 3.81 -12.08
CA ALA A 242 14.47 4.89 -12.34
C ALA A 242 15.89 4.47 -11.96
N GLN A 243 16.88 5.05 -12.64
CA GLN A 243 18.29 4.90 -12.28
C GLN A 243 18.55 5.50 -10.89
N ASP A 244 19.51 4.96 -10.17
CA ASP A 244 19.90 5.47 -8.86
C ASP A 244 20.22 6.97 -8.91
N GLY A 245 19.54 7.73 -8.06
CA GLY A 245 19.70 9.18 -7.99
C GLY A 245 18.95 9.99 -9.07
N ALA A 246 18.20 9.34 -9.95
CA ALA A 246 17.33 10.05 -10.89
C ALA A 246 16.06 10.57 -10.17
N ASP A 247 15.52 11.66 -10.67
CA ASP A 247 14.24 12.20 -10.21
C ASP A 247 13.08 11.35 -10.80
N ASN A 248 12.39 10.63 -9.94
CA ASN A 248 11.29 9.75 -10.31
C ASN A 248 10.17 10.49 -11.04
N ASP A 249 9.85 11.73 -10.65
CA ASP A 249 8.83 12.53 -11.32
C ASP A 249 9.27 12.95 -12.73
N ALA A 250 10.55 13.29 -12.89
CA ALA A 250 11.11 13.59 -14.21
C ALA A 250 11.10 12.35 -15.12
N VAL A 251 11.46 11.18 -14.60
CA VAL A 251 11.44 9.91 -15.34
C VAL A 251 10.00 9.51 -15.72
N GLY A 252 9.06 9.64 -14.79
CA GLY A 252 7.63 9.39 -15.05
C GLY A 252 7.07 10.29 -16.15
N ASN A 253 7.35 11.60 -16.06
CA ASN A 253 6.92 12.57 -17.06
C ASN A 253 7.58 12.33 -18.43
N ALA A 254 8.86 11.98 -18.46
CA ALA A 254 9.57 11.63 -19.70
C ALA A 254 8.94 10.39 -20.36
N THR A 255 8.58 9.38 -19.56
CA THR A 255 7.89 8.16 -20.03
C THR A 255 6.50 8.49 -20.59
N VAL A 256 5.72 9.33 -19.90
CA VAL A 256 4.41 9.81 -20.40
C VAL A 256 4.57 10.55 -21.73
N ASN A 257 5.55 11.43 -21.84
CA ASN A 257 5.80 12.17 -23.09
C ASN A 257 6.23 11.25 -24.23
N TYR A 258 7.04 10.23 -23.93
CA TYR A 258 7.40 9.19 -24.89
C TYR A 258 6.15 8.47 -25.41
N LEU A 259 5.26 8.00 -24.51
CA LEU A 259 4.03 7.30 -24.87
C LEU A 259 3.09 8.20 -25.70
N LYS A 260 2.93 9.47 -25.32
CA LYS A 260 2.16 10.44 -26.10
C LYS A 260 2.71 10.61 -27.53
N ALA A 261 4.03 10.61 -27.67
CA ALA A 261 4.69 10.68 -28.97
C ALA A 261 4.51 9.39 -29.78
N ALA A 262 4.68 8.24 -29.15
CA ALA A 262 4.58 6.93 -29.81
C ALA A 262 3.17 6.64 -30.33
N HIS A 263 2.13 7.05 -29.58
CA HIS A 263 0.72 6.81 -29.92
C HIS A 263 0.04 8.01 -30.58
N GLY A 264 0.74 9.14 -30.81
CA GLY A 264 0.22 10.31 -31.50
C GLY A 264 -0.91 11.04 -30.77
N ASN A 265 -1.02 10.90 -29.45
CA ASN A 265 -2.14 11.38 -28.65
C ASN A 265 -1.79 12.54 -27.70
N PHE A 266 -0.94 13.47 -28.15
CA PHE A 266 -0.49 14.63 -27.37
C PHE A 266 -1.63 15.51 -26.80
N ALA A 267 -2.75 15.57 -27.49
CA ALA A 267 -3.90 16.39 -27.08
C ALA A 267 -4.72 15.75 -25.96
N LYS A 268 -4.51 14.46 -25.68
CA LYS A 268 -5.24 13.71 -24.67
C LYS A 268 -4.35 13.45 -23.46
N ASN A 269 -4.88 13.62 -22.25
CA ASN A 269 -4.18 13.24 -21.03
C ASN A 269 -4.49 11.78 -20.67
N MET A 270 -4.09 10.87 -21.58
CA MET A 270 -4.38 9.43 -21.46
C MET A 270 -3.43 8.69 -20.54
N TYR A 271 -2.24 9.21 -20.33
CA TYR A 271 -1.20 8.56 -19.53
C TYR A 271 -0.96 9.34 -18.24
N ILE A 272 -0.91 8.64 -17.12
CA ILE A 272 -0.69 9.18 -15.79
C ILE A 272 0.52 8.48 -15.20
N ALA A 273 1.54 9.23 -14.81
CA ALA A 273 2.66 8.73 -14.05
C ALA A 273 2.36 8.93 -12.55
N GLN A 274 2.47 7.88 -11.79
CA GLN A 274 2.26 7.87 -10.34
C GLN A 274 3.55 7.42 -9.66
N ASN A 275 4.19 8.36 -8.98
CA ASN A 275 5.35 8.08 -8.16
C ASN A 275 4.89 7.60 -6.78
N MET A 276 5.46 6.50 -6.28
CA MET A 276 5.14 5.97 -4.96
C MET A 276 5.39 6.98 -3.84
N ALA A 277 6.44 7.81 -3.96
CA ALA A 277 6.72 8.89 -3.02
C ALA A 277 5.57 9.92 -2.89
N THR A 278 4.77 10.10 -3.93
CA THR A 278 3.59 11.01 -3.90
C THR A 278 2.52 10.51 -2.93
N TYR A 279 2.34 9.20 -2.80
CA TYR A 279 1.42 8.63 -1.82
C TYR A 279 1.85 8.89 -0.38
N ILE A 280 3.17 8.83 -0.11
CA ILE A 280 3.72 9.20 1.21
C ILE A 280 3.40 10.66 1.54
N GLN A 281 3.57 11.57 0.60
CA GLN A 281 3.23 12.98 0.80
C GLN A 281 1.74 13.20 1.10
N ILE A 282 0.86 12.46 0.42
CA ILE A 282 -0.60 12.53 0.69
C ILE A 282 -0.89 12.05 2.11
N VAL A 283 -0.29 10.94 2.53
CA VAL A 283 -0.43 10.42 3.90
C VAL A 283 0.07 11.45 4.91
N ASP A 284 1.23 12.08 4.67
CA ASP A 284 1.78 13.11 5.53
C ASP A 284 0.84 14.33 5.67
N ILE A 285 0.26 14.78 4.57
CA ILE A 285 -0.71 15.88 4.59
C ILE A 285 -1.95 15.51 5.40
N VAL A 286 -2.52 14.32 5.18
CA VAL A 286 -3.69 13.84 5.94
C VAL A 286 -3.37 13.75 7.42
N MET A 287 -2.19 13.23 7.78
CA MET A 287 -1.75 13.11 9.17
C MET A 287 -1.51 14.49 9.83
N GLN A 288 -0.97 15.46 9.09
CA GLN A 288 -0.81 16.84 9.58
C GLN A 288 -2.16 17.48 9.88
N VAL A 289 -3.15 17.35 8.97
CA VAL A 289 -4.50 17.89 9.17
C VAL A 289 -5.17 17.25 10.38
N LEU A 290 -5.07 15.92 10.50
CA LEU A 290 -5.63 15.18 11.62
C LEU A 290 -4.99 15.61 12.95
N THR A 291 -3.66 15.71 12.99
CA THR A 291 -2.92 16.16 14.18
C THR A 291 -3.29 17.59 14.59
N ALA A 292 -3.43 18.50 13.63
CA ALA A 292 -3.86 19.88 13.90
C ALA A 292 -5.28 19.92 14.47
N PHE A 293 -6.21 19.13 13.93
CA PHE A 293 -7.56 19.03 14.46
C PHE A 293 -7.59 18.52 15.90
N ILE A 294 -6.82 17.47 16.20
CA ILE A 294 -6.72 16.88 17.54
C ILE A 294 -6.07 17.87 18.53
N ALA A 295 -5.05 18.59 18.10
CA ALA A 295 -4.42 19.62 18.91
C ALA A 295 -5.41 20.72 19.30
N CYS A 296 -6.30 21.14 18.39
CA CYS A 296 -7.38 22.07 18.69
C CYS A 296 -8.36 21.53 19.75
N VAL A 297 -8.79 20.26 19.59
CA VAL A 297 -9.69 19.62 20.58
C VAL A 297 -9.01 19.49 21.94
N GLY A 298 -7.74 19.11 21.98
CA GLY A 298 -6.93 19.04 23.19
C GLY A 298 -6.77 20.40 23.86
N ALA A 299 -6.54 21.45 23.10
CA ALA A 299 -6.44 22.82 23.60
C ALA A 299 -7.74 23.29 24.24
N ILE A 300 -8.90 23.02 23.63
CA ILE A 300 -10.21 23.34 24.19
C ILE A 300 -10.42 22.58 25.51
N SER A 301 -10.10 21.30 25.57
CA SER A 301 -10.22 20.48 26.78
C SER A 301 -9.33 21.00 27.91
N LEU A 302 -8.09 21.43 27.61
CA LEU A 302 -7.17 22.03 28.56
C LEU A 302 -7.67 23.39 29.07
N ILE A 303 -8.22 24.23 28.20
CA ILE A 303 -8.81 25.54 28.60
C ILE A 303 -9.99 25.31 29.55
N VAL A 304 -10.89 24.39 29.21
CA VAL A 304 -12.06 24.06 30.05
C VAL A 304 -11.62 23.50 31.41
N GLY A 305 -10.65 22.59 31.41
CA GLY A 305 -10.03 22.06 32.64
C GLY A 305 -9.35 23.14 33.47
N GLY A 306 -8.60 24.04 32.82
CA GLY A 306 -7.90 25.19 33.45
C GLY A 306 -8.89 26.17 34.10
N ILE A 307 -9.97 26.52 33.44
CA ILE A 307 -11.05 27.35 34.00
C ILE A 307 -11.67 26.67 35.22
N GLY A 308 -11.87 25.35 35.16
CA GLY A 308 -12.37 24.57 36.31
C GLY A 308 -11.43 24.64 37.51
N VAL A 309 -10.12 24.49 37.30
CA VAL A 309 -9.09 24.63 38.35
C VAL A 309 -9.05 26.06 38.93
N MET A 310 -9.07 27.08 38.06
CA MET A 310 -9.09 28.49 38.49
C MET A 310 -10.31 28.81 39.35
N ASN A 311 -11.48 28.29 38.99
CA ASN A 311 -12.72 28.46 39.76
C ASN A 311 -12.60 27.84 41.18
N ILE A 312 -11.92 26.69 41.30
CA ILE A 312 -11.65 26.04 42.60
C ILE A 312 -10.72 26.90 43.44
N ILE A 313 -9.65 27.43 42.86
CA ILE A 313 -8.68 28.28 43.56
C ILE A 313 -9.32 29.59 44.04
N CYS A 314 -10.12 30.25 43.17
CA CYS A 314 -10.84 31.47 43.56
C CYS A 314 -11.78 31.24 44.75
N LEU A 315 -12.53 30.16 44.76
CA LEU A 315 -13.44 29.84 45.86
C LEU A 315 -12.72 29.51 47.18
N LEU A 316 -11.51 28.93 47.09
CA LEU A 316 -10.69 28.64 48.27
C LEU A 316 -10.12 29.91 48.91
N TYR A 317 -9.85 30.96 48.12
CA TYR A 317 -9.33 32.23 48.57
C TYR A 317 -10.42 33.21 49.07
N THR A 318 -11.65 33.05 48.55
CA THR A 318 -12.75 33.96 48.85
C THR A 318 -13.71 33.44 49.90
N SER A 319 -13.58 32.18 50.36
CA SER A 319 -14.38 31.63 51.48
C SER A 319 -13.80 32.17 52.80
N PRO A 320 -14.53 33.07 53.52
CA PRO A 320 -14.13 33.49 54.86
C PRO A 320 -14.18 32.29 55.80
N SER A 321 -13.11 32.00 56.47
CA SER A 321 -13.00 31.03 57.55
C SER A 321 -13.79 31.51 58.77
#